data_995655e27893964fa870234387066bbb
#
_entry.id   995655e27893964fa870234387066bbb
#
_cell.length_a   1.000
_cell.length_b   1.000
_cell.length_c   1.000
_cell.angle_alpha   90.00
_cell.angle_beta   90.00
_cell.angle_gamma   90.00
#
_symmetry.space_group_name_H-M   'P 1'
#
loop_
_entity.id
_entity.type
_entity.pdbx_description
1 polymer ?
#
loop_
_entity_poly.entity_id
_entity_poly.type
_entity_poly.pdbx_seq_one_letter_code
_entity_poly.pdbx_strand_id
1 'polypeptide(L)'
;MKEIYPSGFVPKKAHYAPGILDDDGTLYVSGQLSVDPRTGAVPEGLAAQTAQALSNVAAVLAAAGADKNDVRMCRVYTPGVENWDVIDEQYALFFGAHKPARVVVPTTALHFGCLVEIEAVAKIKEKK
;
A
#
# COMPACT_ATOMS: atom_id res chain seq x y z
N MET A 1 -19.43 0.21 -8.48
CA MET A 1 -18.42 -0.11 -7.46
C MET A 1 -18.04 -1.57 -7.56
N LYS A 2 -16.77 -1.87 -7.39
CA LYS A 2 -16.24 -3.22 -7.52
C LYS A 2 -15.18 -3.47 -6.46
N GLU A 3 -15.28 -4.62 -5.77
CA GLU A 3 -14.21 -5.07 -4.87
C GLU A 3 -13.05 -5.62 -5.68
N ILE A 4 -11.82 -5.30 -5.26
CA ILE A 4 -10.59 -5.70 -5.94
C ILE A 4 -9.77 -6.57 -5.00
N TYR A 5 -9.35 -7.73 -5.49
CA TYR A 5 -8.55 -8.69 -4.74
C TYR A 5 -7.26 -9.00 -5.51
N PRO A 6 -6.09 -8.91 -4.87
CA PRO A 6 -4.83 -9.31 -5.50
C PRO A 6 -4.85 -10.77 -5.91
N SER A 7 -4.06 -11.10 -6.94
CA SER A 7 -3.87 -12.50 -7.35
C SER A 7 -3.34 -13.32 -6.16
N GLY A 8 -3.94 -14.47 -5.93
CA GLY A 8 -3.55 -15.35 -4.82
C GLY A 8 -4.03 -14.90 -3.45
N PHE A 9 -4.90 -13.90 -3.38
CA PHE A 9 -5.44 -13.43 -2.11
C PHE A 9 -6.21 -14.55 -1.40
N VAL A 10 -5.87 -14.77 -0.12
CA VAL A 10 -6.54 -15.73 0.74
C VAL A 10 -7.47 -14.96 1.68
N PRO A 11 -8.80 -15.19 1.61
CA PRO A 11 -9.73 -14.51 2.50
C PRO A 11 -9.40 -14.75 3.97
N LYS A 12 -9.45 -13.68 4.76
CA LYS A 12 -9.20 -13.68 6.20
C LYS A 12 -10.48 -13.30 6.93
N LYS A 13 -10.48 -13.45 8.26
CA LYS A 13 -11.64 -13.09 9.09
C LYS A 13 -11.88 -11.57 9.14
N ALA A 14 -10.91 -10.76 8.78
CA ALA A 14 -11.04 -9.31 8.81
C ALA A 14 -12.07 -8.83 7.78
N HIS A 15 -12.91 -7.90 8.20
CA HIS A 15 -14.05 -7.43 7.42
C HIS A 15 -13.66 -6.23 6.55
N TYR A 16 -12.99 -6.49 5.43
CA TYR A 16 -12.64 -5.45 4.44
C TYR A 16 -12.28 -6.09 3.11
N ALA A 17 -12.39 -5.29 2.02
CA ALA A 17 -11.81 -5.65 0.74
C ALA A 17 -10.45 -4.97 0.59
N PRO A 18 -9.45 -5.61 -0.03
CA PRO A 18 -8.15 -4.98 -0.28
C PRO A 18 -8.20 -3.73 -1.13
N GLY A 19 -9.14 -3.66 -2.06
CA GLY A 19 -9.37 -2.46 -2.85
C GLY A 19 -10.82 -2.31 -3.24
N ILE A 20 -11.22 -1.07 -3.48
CA ILE A 20 -12.54 -0.70 -4.02
C ILE A 20 -12.31 0.17 -5.24
N LEU A 21 -12.85 -0.25 -6.37
CA LEU A 21 -12.85 0.54 -7.60
C LEU A 21 -14.23 1.13 -7.83
N ASP A 22 -14.31 2.46 -7.78
CA ASP A 22 -15.54 3.17 -8.07
C ASP A 22 -15.77 3.33 -9.57
N ASP A 23 -17.02 3.63 -9.94
CA ASP A 23 -17.43 3.74 -11.34
C ASP A 23 -16.72 4.89 -12.07
N ASP A 24 -16.26 5.91 -11.32
CA ASP A 24 -15.52 7.04 -11.86
C ASP A 24 -14.02 6.76 -12.07
N GLY A 25 -13.56 5.54 -11.80
CA GLY A 25 -12.17 5.16 -11.91
C GLY A 25 -11.32 5.39 -10.67
N THR A 26 -11.89 5.89 -9.58
CA THR A 26 -11.17 6.04 -8.32
C THR A 26 -10.98 4.68 -7.66
N LEU A 27 -9.74 4.35 -7.33
CA LEU A 27 -9.38 3.12 -6.65
C LEU A 27 -8.90 3.45 -5.24
N TYR A 28 -9.56 2.86 -4.26
CA TYR A 28 -9.17 2.95 -2.85
C TYR A 28 -8.43 1.67 -2.48
N VAL A 29 -7.16 1.81 -2.07
CA VAL A 29 -6.35 0.68 -1.62
C VAL A 29 -6.35 0.69 -0.10
N SER A 30 -6.87 -0.37 0.51
CA SER A 30 -6.89 -0.53 1.96
C SER A 30 -5.47 -0.52 2.53
N GLY A 31 -5.33 -0.20 3.80
CA GLY A 31 -4.05 -0.21 4.49
C GLY A 31 -3.32 -1.53 4.29
N GLN A 32 -2.12 -1.47 3.73
CA GLN A 32 -1.26 -2.61 3.49
C GLN A 32 -0.15 -2.64 4.52
N LEU A 33 -0.22 -3.62 5.40
CA LEU A 33 0.86 -3.92 6.33
C LEU A 33 2.05 -4.54 5.60
N SER A 34 3.20 -4.54 6.24
CA SER A 34 4.44 -5.11 5.69
C SER A 34 4.52 -6.63 5.84
N VAL A 35 3.40 -7.32 5.66
CA VAL A 35 3.34 -8.79 5.73
C VAL A 35 3.46 -9.37 4.33
N ASP A 36 4.33 -10.37 4.16
CA ASP A 36 4.40 -11.11 2.90
C ASP A 36 3.13 -11.98 2.78
N PRO A 37 2.25 -11.74 1.80
CA PRO A 37 0.99 -12.45 1.70
C PRO A 37 1.16 -13.95 1.36
N ARG A 38 2.31 -14.34 0.83
CA ARG A 38 2.57 -15.74 0.47
C ARG A 38 2.94 -16.59 1.67
N THR A 39 3.62 -16.00 2.66
CA THR A 39 4.19 -16.74 3.78
C THR A 39 3.60 -16.33 5.12
N GLY A 40 2.98 -15.15 5.21
CA GLY A 40 2.54 -14.56 6.47
C GLY A 40 3.69 -13.96 7.29
N ALA A 41 4.92 -13.97 6.76
CA ALA A 41 6.08 -13.45 7.48
C ALA A 41 6.17 -11.92 7.33
N VAL A 42 6.71 -11.28 8.37
CA VAL A 42 7.06 -9.86 8.35
C VAL A 42 8.56 -9.79 8.07
N PRO A 43 8.99 -9.13 6.97
CA PRO A 43 10.41 -9.00 6.68
C PRO A 43 11.17 -8.33 7.82
N GLU A 44 12.43 -8.65 7.96
CA GLU A 44 13.26 -8.08 9.01
C GLU A 44 13.82 -6.73 8.54
N GLY A 45 13.64 -5.71 9.37
CA GLY A 45 14.15 -4.37 9.13
C GLY A 45 13.17 -3.45 8.42
N LEU A 46 13.30 -2.17 8.70
CA LEU A 46 12.37 -1.14 8.23
C LEU A 46 12.38 -0.99 6.71
N ALA A 47 13.56 -1.01 6.08
CA ALA A 47 13.67 -0.88 4.63
C ALA A 47 12.96 -2.01 3.90
N ALA A 48 13.21 -3.26 4.32
CA ALA A 48 12.56 -4.43 3.74
C ALA A 48 11.04 -4.43 3.97
N GLN A 49 10.60 -4.01 5.15
CA GLN A 49 9.18 -3.89 5.46
C GLN A 49 8.51 -2.82 4.62
N THR A 50 9.15 -1.68 4.41
CA THR A 50 8.60 -0.61 3.57
C THR A 50 8.46 -1.10 2.12
N ALA A 51 9.48 -1.75 1.60
CA ALA A 51 9.43 -2.35 0.25
C ALA A 51 8.29 -3.38 0.14
N GLN A 52 8.07 -4.19 1.19
CA GLN A 52 6.99 -5.18 1.21
C GLN A 52 5.61 -4.52 1.21
N ALA A 53 5.41 -3.50 2.03
CA ALA A 53 4.13 -2.77 2.07
C ALA A 53 3.82 -2.13 0.71
N LEU A 54 4.81 -1.51 0.06
CA LEU A 54 4.66 -0.93 -1.28
C LEU A 54 4.37 -2.01 -2.33
N SER A 55 5.02 -3.16 -2.24
CA SER A 55 4.74 -4.30 -3.11
C SER A 55 3.29 -4.78 -2.95
N ASN A 56 2.78 -4.78 -1.72
CA ASN A 56 1.40 -5.16 -1.46
C ASN A 56 0.41 -4.14 -2.05
N VAL A 57 0.73 -2.85 -1.97
CA VAL A 57 -0.05 -1.80 -2.66
C VAL A 57 -0.03 -2.05 -4.18
N ALA A 58 1.15 -2.34 -4.74
CA ALA A 58 1.29 -2.60 -6.17
C ALA A 58 0.45 -3.80 -6.63
N ALA A 59 0.32 -4.83 -5.80
CA ALA A 59 -0.49 -6.00 -6.13
C ALA A 59 -1.98 -5.65 -6.24
N VAL A 60 -2.50 -4.79 -5.38
CA VAL A 60 -3.89 -4.31 -5.47
C VAL A 60 -4.08 -3.43 -6.71
N LEU A 61 -3.13 -2.53 -6.98
CA LEU A 61 -3.14 -1.71 -8.19
C LEU A 61 -3.22 -2.59 -9.44
N ALA A 62 -2.35 -3.58 -9.54
CA ALA A 62 -2.30 -4.48 -10.70
C ALA A 62 -3.63 -5.24 -10.88
N ALA A 63 -4.23 -5.70 -9.81
CA ALA A 63 -5.52 -6.40 -9.85
C ALA A 63 -6.65 -5.53 -10.40
N ALA A 64 -6.53 -4.22 -10.26
CA ALA A 64 -7.51 -3.25 -10.78
C ALA A 64 -7.15 -2.73 -12.18
N GLY A 65 -6.04 -3.18 -12.75
CA GLY A 65 -5.56 -2.67 -14.04
C GLY A 65 -4.85 -1.33 -13.96
N ALA A 66 -4.34 -0.99 -12.78
CA ALA A 66 -3.61 0.24 -12.52
C ALA A 66 -2.12 -0.05 -12.25
N ASP A 67 -1.34 1.00 -12.16
CA ASP A 67 0.04 0.90 -11.71
C ASP A 67 0.40 2.08 -10.79
N LYS A 68 1.64 2.13 -10.33
CA LYS A 68 2.10 3.17 -9.40
C LYS A 68 1.93 4.59 -9.92
N ASN A 69 1.94 4.79 -11.24
CA ASN A 69 1.79 6.12 -11.84
C ASN A 69 0.36 6.63 -11.75
N ASP A 70 -0.59 5.76 -11.45
CA ASP A 70 -1.99 6.14 -11.23
C ASP A 70 -2.26 6.60 -9.79
N VAL A 71 -1.33 6.39 -8.88
CA VAL A 71 -1.49 6.77 -7.47
C VAL A 71 -1.51 8.28 -7.33
N ARG A 72 -2.55 8.80 -6.67
CA ARG A 72 -2.71 10.23 -6.39
C ARG A 72 -2.25 10.59 -4.99
N MET A 73 -2.47 9.70 -4.04
CA MET A 73 -2.17 9.97 -2.63
C MET A 73 -1.86 8.70 -1.89
N CYS A 74 -0.89 8.76 -0.97
CA CYS A 74 -0.65 7.73 0.02
C CYS A 74 -0.72 8.32 1.43
N ARG A 75 -1.22 7.52 2.37
CA ARG A 75 -1.06 7.76 3.81
C ARG A 75 -0.19 6.65 4.36
N VAL A 76 0.89 7.05 4.99
CA VAL A 76 1.90 6.12 5.53
C VAL A 76 1.89 6.23 7.05
N TYR A 77 1.77 5.09 7.71
CA TYR A 77 1.71 4.99 9.17
C TYR A 77 2.94 4.23 9.66
N THR A 78 3.58 4.72 10.72
CA THR A 78 4.77 4.11 11.30
C THR A 78 4.82 4.37 12.82
N PRO A 79 5.30 3.40 13.63
CA PRO A 79 5.32 3.58 15.09
C PRO A 79 6.28 4.64 15.60
N GLY A 80 7.19 5.17 14.77
CA GLY A 80 8.14 6.18 15.23
C GLY A 80 8.52 7.18 14.16
N VAL A 81 8.57 8.46 14.53
CA VAL A 81 8.95 9.53 13.60
C VAL A 81 10.38 9.37 13.08
N GLU A 82 11.25 8.71 13.83
CA GLU A 82 12.64 8.41 13.43
C GLU A 82 12.72 7.49 12.20
N ASN A 83 11.62 6.81 11.87
CA ASN A 83 11.54 5.91 10.70
C ASN A 83 11.37 6.65 9.37
N TRP A 84 11.11 7.95 9.42
CA TRP A 84 10.71 8.73 8.25
C TRP A 84 11.71 8.65 7.10
N ASP A 85 13.02 8.82 7.37
CA ASP A 85 14.05 8.87 6.33
C ASP A 85 14.18 7.57 5.56
N VAL A 86 14.15 6.42 6.27
CA VAL A 86 14.26 5.09 5.64
C VAL A 86 13.02 4.80 4.80
N ILE A 87 11.84 5.15 5.31
CA ILE A 87 10.58 5.00 4.58
C ILE A 87 10.62 5.85 3.31
N ASP A 88 11.05 7.10 3.42
CA ASP A 88 11.13 8.01 2.28
C ASP A 88 12.06 7.50 1.20
N GLU A 89 13.21 6.93 1.57
CA GLU A 89 14.16 6.35 0.64
C GLU A 89 13.55 5.20 -0.17
N GLN A 90 12.88 4.26 0.50
CA GLN A 90 12.21 3.14 -0.16
C GLN A 90 11.03 3.60 -1.00
N TYR A 91 10.31 4.60 -0.53
CA TYR A 91 9.19 5.22 -1.23
C TYR A 91 9.67 5.85 -2.54
N ALA A 92 10.78 6.57 -2.52
CA ALA A 92 11.38 7.17 -3.70
C ALA A 92 11.84 6.12 -4.71
N LEU A 93 12.43 5.03 -4.25
CA LEU A 93 12.83 3.91 -5.11
C LEU A 93 11.62 3.28 -5.82
N PHE A 94 10.50 3.15 -5.11
CA PHE A 94 9.29 2.55 -5.66
C PHE A 94 8.63 3.46 -6.72
N PHE A 95 8.41 4.73 -6.39
CA PHE A 95 7.67 5.63 -7.27
C PHE A 95 8.52 6.24 -8.38
N GLY A 96 9.83 6.35 -8.19
CA GLY A 96 10.71 6.95 -9.18
C GLY A 96 10.40 8.43 -9.40
N ALA A 97 10.17 8.82 -10.65
CA ALA A 97 9.89 10.23 -10.99
C ALA A 97 8.48 10.67 -10.59
N HIS A 98 7.55 9.74 -10.40
CA HIS A 98 6.18 10.06 -9.98
C HIS A 98 6.15 10.39 -8.49
N LYS A 99 5.57 11.53 -8.14
CA LYS A 99 5.50 12.02 -6.77
C LYS A 99 4.04 12.22 -6.37
N PRO A 100 3.37 11.17 -5.86
CA PRO A 100 2.00 11.34 -5.36
C PRO A 100 1.97 12.22 -4.11
N ALA A 101 0.81 12.80 -3.82
CA ALA A 101 0.60 13.47 -2.54
C ALA A 101 0.76 12.44 -1.40
N ARG A 102 1.30 12.89 -0.24
CA ARG A 102 1.61 11.96 0.85
C ARG A 102 1.54 12.65 2.21
N VAL A 103 1.15 11.87 3.21
CA VAL A 103 1.40 12.19 4.61
C VAL A 103 2.02 10.97 5.29
N VAL A 104 2.96 11.21 6.20
CA VAL A 104 3.55 10.18 7.06
C VAL A 104 3.13 10.48 8.51
N VAL A 105 2.42 9.53 9.12
CA VAL A 105 1.81 9.71 10.43
C VAL A 105 2.47 8.79 11.45
N PRO A 106 3.10 9.31 12.48
CA PRO A 106 3.57 8.48 13.58
C PRO A 106 2.37 7.95 14.38
N THR A 107 2.44 6.66 14.73
CA THR A 107 1.37 5.97 15.45
C THR A 107 1.94 5.30 16.70
N THR A 108 1.07 4.66 17.47
CA THR A 108 1.44 3.62 18.41
C THR A 108 1.77 2.34 17.65
N ALA A 109 1.83 1.19 18.30
CA ALA A 109 2.16 -0.07 17.64
C ALA A 109 1.18 -0.39 16.50
N LEU A 110 1.69 -0.90 15.40
CA LEU A 110 0.90 -1.45 14.31
C LEU A 110 0.68 -2.95 14.50
N HIS A 111 -0.31 -3.48 13.79
CA HIS A 111 -0.66 -4.90 13.86
C HIS A 111 0.53 -5.80 13.48
N PHE A 112 0.65 -6.95 14.12
CA PHE A 112 1.71 -7.95 13.90
C PHE A 112 3.14 -7.43 14.11
N GLY A 113 3.32 -6.34 14.86
CA GLY A 113 4.64 -5.74 15.06
C GLY A 113 5.23 -5.09 13.82
N CYS A 114 4.40 -4.83 12.81
CA CYS A 114 4.87 -4.15 11.60
C CYS A 114 5.34 -2.73 11.89
N LEU A 115 6.35 -2.28 11.16
CA LEU A 115 6.93 -0.95 11.32
C LEU A 115 6.36 0.06 10.32
N VAL A 116 5.52 -0.39 9.39
CA VAL A 116 4.92 0.49 8.39
C VAL A 116 3.61 -0.11 7.89
N GLU A 117 2.66 0.79 7.60
CA GLU A 117 1.41 0.48 6.91
C GLU A 117 1.12 1.59 5.91
N ILE A 118 0.68 1.23 4.70
CA ILE A 118 0.45 2.21 3.62
C ILE A 118 -0.92 1.97 3.00
N GLU A 119 -1.72 3.03 2.94
CA GLU A 119 -2.94 3.07 2.14
C GLU A 119 -2.75 4.02 0.96
N ALA A 120 -3.53 3.85 -0.09
CA ALA A 120 -3.39 4.67 -1.29
C ALA A 120 -4.73 4.96 -1.95
N VAL A 121 -4.77 6.06 -2.67
CA VAL A 121 -5.87 6.40 -3.58
C VAL A 121 -5.27 6.58 -4.97
N ALA A 122 -5.84 5.91 -5.95
CA ALA A 122 -5.40 5.98 -7.33
C ALA A 122 -6.58 6.37 -8.24
N LYS A 123 -6.26 6.84 -9.43
CA LYS A 123 -7.26 7.18 -10.44
C LYS A 123 -6.88 6.49 -11.73
N ILE A 124 -7.70 5.54 -12.16
CA ILE A 124 -7.49 4.84 -13.42
C ILE A 124 -8.06 5.71 -14.54
N LYS A 125 -7.26 5.95 -15.55
CA LYS A 125 -7.71 6.70 -16.73
C LYS A 125 -8.64 5.81 -17.56
N GLU A 126 -9.72 6.40 -18.06
CA GLU A 126 -10.57 5.70 -19.01
C GLU A 126 -9.74 5.34 -20.25
N LYS A 127 -9.86 4.08 -20.66
CA LYS A 127 -9.31 3.66 -21.95
C LYS A 127 -10.25 4.17 -23.04
N LYS A 128 -9.71 5.03 -23.86
CA LYS A 128 -10.40 5.46 -25.09
C LYS A 128 -10.30 4.37 -26.16
#